data_8a2d2bed1466b3aadb2731f5bb7c67c9
#
_entry.id   8a2d2bed1466b3aadb2731f5bb7c67c9
#
_cell.length_a   1.000
_cell.length_b   1.000
_cell.length_c   1.000
_cell.angle_alpha   90.00
_cell.angle_beta   90.00
_cell.angle_gamma   90.00
#
_symmetry.space_group_name_H-M   'P 1'
#
loop_
_entity.id
_entity.type
_entity.pdbx_description
1 polymer ?
#
loop_
_entity_poly.entity_id
_entity_poly.type
_entity_poly.pdbx_seq_one_letter_code
_entity_poly.pdbx_strand_id
1 'polypeptide(L)'
;RDPKDKVPVKVPHGVDCDKPPLRVQWGFSCFGLRLFNAASVRATIIACIYAADASGAQTIAEVILWQKRKSSSNVPLISDIVVMSKVIETLGGSVRRDGHTLYVDTAGVDTWETPYELVSKMRASISVLGPLVARFGKARVAMPGGCNLGARKIDMHMVGMEALGVHFHTDHGYIEASTPNGLHGAYVALDFPSVGATENTMMCAVTAKGQTVIENAAREPEIEDLANMLNSMGARISGAGTAEIIIDGVELSSLHPCEHSTVG
;
A
#
# COMPACT_ATOMS: atom_id res chain seq x y z
N ARG A 1 45.21 11.93 -3.41
CA ARG A 1 44.44 13.19 -3.43
C ARG A 1 44.01 13.48 -2.01
N ASP A 2 44.30 14.72 -1.56
CA ASP A 2 44.27 15.22 -0.19
C ASP A 2 42.83 15.46 0.31
N PRO A 3 42.45 15.15 1.59
CA PRO A 3 41.09 15.25 2.07
C PRO A 3 40.65 16.65 2.54
N LYS A 4 41.22 17.74 2.02
CA LYS A 4 41.04 19.11 2.54
C LYS A 4 40.16 20.06 1.71
N ASP A 5 39.50 19.62 0.64
CA ASP A 5 38.62 20.50 -0.13
C ASP A 5 37.13 20.34 0.25
N LYS A 6 36.78 20.83 1.46
CA LYS A 6 35.40 21.10 1.82
C LYS A 6 35.08 22.57 1.51
N VAL A 7 34.26 22.79 0.48
CA VAL A 7 33.64 24.10 0.19
C VAL A 7 32.62 24.42 1.27
N PRO A 8 32.65 25.56 1.95
CA PRO A 8 31.67 25.93 2.96
C PRO A 8 30.34 26.32 2.34
N VAL A 9 29.25 25.62 2.73
CA VAL A 9 27.88 26.01 2.42
C VAL A 9 27.51 27.23 3.26
N LYS A 10 27.21 28.34 2.60
CA LYS A 10 26.68 29.57 3.24
C LYS A 10 25.26 29.32 3.70
N VAL A 11 25.03 29.33 5.01
CA VAL A 11 23.69 29.37 5.64
C VAL A 11 23.22 30.84 5.65
N PRO A 12 21.97 31.13 5.22
CA PRO A 12 21.42 32.49 5.35
C PRO A 12 21.23 32.87 6.81
N HIS A 13 21.73 34.01 7.22
CA HIS A 13 21.50 34.62 8.55
C HIS A 13 20.04 35.05 8.70
N GLY A 14 19.38 34.65 9.78
CA GLY A 14 18.09 35.25 10.20
C GLY A 14 17.05 34.30 10.75
N VAL A 15 17.40 33.27 11.53
CA VAL A 15 16.43 32.57 12.37
C VAL A 15 16.85 32.73 13.84
N ASP A 16 16.06 33.54 14.55
CA ASP A 16 16.22 33.79 15.99
C ASP A 16 15.68 32.58 16.76
N CYS A 17 16.57 31.77 17.32
CA CYS A 17 16.26 30.50 17.99
C CYS A 17 15.71 30.67 19.42
N ASP A 18 15.58 31.91 19.90
CA ASP A 18 15.18 32.21 21.28
C ASP A 18 13.71 32.64 21.48
N LYS A 19 12.87 32.56 20.44
CA LYS A 19 11.45 32.84 20.60
C LYS A 19 10.65 31.54 20.84
N PRO A 20 9.83 31.49 21.92
CA PRO A 20 8.96 30.37 22.17
C PRO A 20 7.88 30.26 21.06
N PRO A 21 7.46 29.05 20.68
CA PRO A 21 6.48 28.86 19.62
C PRO A 21 5.11 29.42 20.02
N LEU A 22 4.47 30.10 19.07
CA LEU A 22 3.12 30.65 19.19
C LEU A 22 2.13 29.57 19.68
N ARG A 23 1.51 29.86 20.85
CA ARG A 23 0.40 29.07 21.39
C ARG A 23 -0.82 29.25 20.48
N VAL A 24 -1.18 28.24 19.75
CA VAL A 24 -2.51 28.11 19.15
C VAL A 24 -3.44 27.55 20.23
N GLN A 25 -4.37 28.40 20.72
CA GLN A 25 -5.38 28.00 21.70
C GLN A 25 -6.50 27.22 21.01
N TRP A 26 -6.50 25.92 21.16
CA TRP A 26 -7.66 25.07 20.86
C TRP A 26 -8.39 24.79 22.18
N GLY A 27 -9.60 25.32 22.30
CA GLY A 27 -10.49 25.02 23.41
C GLY A 27 -11.06 23.61 23.27
N PHE A 28 -10.50 22.67 24.01
CA PHE A 28 -11.14 21.39 24.30
C PHE A 28 -11.24 21.21 25.82
N SER A 29 -12.47 21.01 26.28
CA SER A 29 -12.81 20.69 27.65
C SER A 29 -12.21 19.36 28.07
N CYS A 30 -11.25 19.38 28.98
CA CYS A 30 -10.60 18.21 29.55
C CYS A 30 -11.50 17.48 30.54
N PHE A 31 -11.83 16.23 30.24
CA PHE A 31 -12.11 15.23 31.27
C PHE A 31 -10.99 14.15 31.20
N GLY A 32 -10.18 14.16 32.21
CA GLY A 32 -9.41 13.07 32.79
C GLY A 32 -8.49 12.24 31.89
N LEU A 33 -7.34 12.76 31.47
CA LEU A 33 -6.23 11.94 30.97
C LEU A 33 -4.93 12.28 31.72
N ARG A 34 -4.39 11.29 32.44
CA ARG A 34 -3.08 11.33 33.07
C ARG A 34 -1.98 11.44 32.01
N LEU A 35 -1.06 12.36 32.27
CA LEU A 35 0.25 12.60 31.66
C LEU A 35 0.76 11.54 30.68
N PHE A 36 0.55 11.76 29.39
CA PHE A 36 1.34 11.17 28.33
C PHE A 36 2.34 12.20 27.80
N ASN A 37 3.58 11.79 27.59
CA ASN A 37 4.69 12.60 27.10
C ASN A 37 4.36 13.14 25.69
N ALA A 38 4.57 14.45 25.46
CA ALA A 38 4.22 15.15 24.22
C ALA A 38 4.82 14.54 22.93
N ALA A 39 5.92 13.79 23.03
CA ALA A 39 6.51 13.04 21.92
C ALA A 39 5.66 11.83 21.55
N SER A 40 5.04 11.15 22.54
CA SER A 40 4.18 9.99 22.35
C SER A 40 2.85 10.38 21.68
N VAL A 41 2.27 11.53 22.07
CA VAL A 41 1.02 12.06 21.48
C VAL A 41 1.24 12.48 20.02
N ARG A 42 2.39 13.08 19.69
CA ARG A 42 2.73 13.42 18.30
C ARG A 42 2.93 12.18 17.41
N ALA A 43 3.60 11.17 17.93
CA ALA A 43 3.76 9.90 17.20
C ALA A 43 2.42 9.19 16.98
N THR A 44 1.54 9.17 17.99
CA THR A 44 0.20 8.57 17.90
C THR A 44 -0.71 9.34 16.94
N ILE A 45 -0.71 10.69 16.97
CA ILE A 45 -1.50 11.50 16.03
C ILE A 45 -0.99 11.34 14.59
N ILE A 46 0.33 11.28 14.39
CA ILE A 46 0.94 11.04 13.09
C ILE A 46 0.61 9.62 12.61
N ALA A 47 0.70 8.61 13.46
CA ALA A 47 0.31 7.23 13.14
C ALA A 47 -1.19 7.11 12.81
N CYS A 48 -2.08 7.75 13.57
CA CYS A 48 -3.52 7.75 13.29
C CYS A 48 -3.90 8.48 12.00
N ILE A 49 -3.20 9.57 11.64
CA ILE A 49 -3.44 10.28 10.37
C ILE A 49 -2.93 9.43 9.19
N TYR A 50 -1.83 8.69 9.37
CA TYR A 50 -1.27 7.81 8.33
C TYR A 50 -2.03 6.48 8.18
N ALA A 51 -2.52 5.89 9.28
CA ALA A 51 -3.30 4.67 9.25
C ALA A 51 -4.70 4.88 8.65
N ALA A 52 -5.36 6.01 8.94
CA ALA A 52 -6.69 6.31 8.42
C ALA A 52 -6.72 6.53 6.90
N ASP A 53 -5.61 7.03 6.30
CA ASP A 53 -5.56 7.32 4.87
C ASP A 53 -5.18 6.11 3.99
N ALA A 54 -4.50 5.12 4.54
CA ALA A 54 -3.93 4.04 3.74
C ALA A 54 -4.78 2.74 3.73
N SER A 55 -5.27 2.31 4.89
CA SER A 55 -5.87 0.98 5.05
C SER A 55 -7.08 0.72 4.14
N GLY A 56 -7.95 1.70 4.00
CA GLY A 56 -9.18 1.51 3.21
C GLY A 56 -8.97 1.44 1.69
N ALA A 57 -8.00 2.18 1.13
CA ALA A 57 -7.74 2.17 -0.31
C ALA A 57 -7.00 0.90 -0.73
N GLN A 58 -6.12 0.40 0.12
CA GLN A 58 -5.37 -0.84 -0.07
C GLN A 58 -6.29 -2.05 -0.06
N THR A 59 -7.16 -2.17 0.93
CA THR A 59 -8.19 -3.21 1.03
C THR A 59 -9.06 -3.32 -0.23
N ILE A 60 -9.25 -2.22 -0.98
CA ILE A 60 -10.02 -2.24 -2.23
C ILE A 60 -9.16 -2.69 -3.41
N ALA A 61 -7.87 -2.32 -3.45
CA ALA A 61 -6.95 -2.75 -4.52
C ALA A 61 -6.81 -4.27 -4.59
N GLU A 62 -6.85 -4.94 -3.45
CA GLU A 62 -6.75 -6.40 -3.31
C GLU A 62 -7.86 -7.15 -4.03
N VAL A 63 -9.05 -6.53 -4.16
CA VAL A 63 -10.19 -7.14 -4.85
C VAL A 63 -9.90 -7.37 -6.34
N ILE A 64 -8.91 -6.68 -6.91
CA ILE A 64 -8.47 -6.89 -8.31
C ILE A 64 -7.92 -8.29 -8.54
N LEU A 65 -7.32 -8.92 -7.52
CA LEU A 65 -6.88 -10.32 -7.58
C LEU A 65 -8.04 -11.28 -7.87
N TRP A 66 -9.25 -10.90 -7.48
CA TRP A 66 -10.40 -11.78 -7.48
C TRP A 66 -11.38 -11.48 -8.63
N GLN A 67 -11.90 -12.51 -9.29
CA GLN A 67 -12.84 -12.42 -10.42
C GLN A 67 -14.34 -12.44 -10.01
N LYS A 68 -14.72 -12.06 -8.77
CA LYS A 68 -16.11 -12.14 -8.28
C LYS A 68 -16.45 -11.02 -7.28
N ARG A 69 -17.66 -11.06 -6.74
CA ARG A 69 -18.20 -10.06 -5.80
C ARG A 69 -17.61 -10.20 -4.40
N LYS A 70 -17.32 -9.07 -3.80
CA LYS A 70 -16.90 -8.96 -2.39
C LYS A 70 -17.67 -7.85 -1.68
N SER A 71 -17.92 -8.01 -0.37
CA SER A 71 -18.31 -6.90 0.50
C SER A 71 -17.25 -6.62 1.55
N SER A 72 -16.94 -5.33 1.75
CA SER A 72 -16.09 -4.84 2.85
C SER A 72 -16.92 -3.90 3.71
N SER A 73 -17.04 -4.20 4.99
CA SER A 73 -17.70 -3.34 5.99
C SER A 73 -16.68 -2.44 6.71
N ASN A 74 -17.18 -1.47 7.46
CA ASN A 74 -16.37 -0.49 8.20
C ASN A 74 -15.42 0.36 7.31
N VAL A 75 -15.78 0.59 6.05
CA VAL A 75 -14.96 1.34 5.10
C VAL A 75 -15.17 2.85 5.30
N PRO A 76 -14.11 3.63 5.63
CA PRO A 76 -14.23 5.06 5.89
C PRO A 76 -14.64 5.87 4.64
N LEU A 77 -15.15 7.09 4.86
CA LEU A 77 -15.50 8.04 3.79
C LEU A 77 -14.31 8.98 3.53
N ILE A 78 -13.27 8.47 2.89
CA ILE A 78 -12.08 9.24 2.52
C ILE A 78 -11.90 9.33 1.00
N SER A 79 -11.14 10.32 0.55
CA SER A 79 -10.89 10.59 -0.88
C SER A 79 -10.25 9.41 -1.60
N ASP A 80 -9.33 8.72 -0.95
CA ASP A 80 -8.56 7.62 -1.52
C ASP A 80 -9.45 6.42 -1.88
N ILE A 81 -10.45 6.12 -1.03
CA ILE A 81 -11.47 5.12 -1.33
C ILE A 81 -12.26 5.48 -2.59
N VAL A 82 -12.64 6.76 -2.73
CA VAL A 82 -13.38 7.22 -3.92
C VAL A 82 -12.52 7.11 -5.18
N VAL A 83 -11.25 7.48 -5.09
CA VAL A 83 -10.33 7.40 -6.24
C VAL A 83 -10.05 5.94 -6.59
N MET A 84 -9.77 5.07 -5.61
CA MET A 84 -9.53 3.65 -5.84
C MET A 84 -10.77 2.96 -6.44
N SER A 85 -11.98 3.30 -5.97
CA SER A 85 -13.21 2.80 -6.57
C SER A 85 -13.29 3.15 -8.07
N LYS A 86 -12.95 4.39 -8.44
CA LYS A 86 -12.91 4.81 -9.85
C LYS A 86 -11.83 4.10 -10.66
N VAL A 87 -10.67 3.80 -10.05
CA VAL A 87 -9.62 3.00 -10.71
C VAL A 87 -10.17 1.61 -11.05
N ILE A 88 -10.83 0.94 -10.09
CA ILE A 88 -11.44 -0.38 -10.31
C ILE A 88 -12.53 -0.32 -11.41
N GLU A 89 -13.38 0.70 -11.37
CA GLU A 89 -14.42 0.89 -12.40
C GLU A 89 -13.82 1.10 -13.79
N THR A 90 -12.73 1.88 -13.89
CA THR A 90 -12.03 2.10 -15.17
C THR A 90 -11.35 0.82 -15.67
N LEU A 91 -10.92 -0.06 -14.78
CA LEU A 91 -10.37 -1.37 -15.13
C LEU A 91 -11.45 -2.37 -15.60
N GLY A 92 -12.73 -2.01 -15.53
CA GLY A 92 -13.87 -2.85 -15.93
C GLY A 92 -14.62 -3.51 -14.78
N GLY A 93 -14.25 -3.22 -13.53
CA GLY A 93 -14.99 -3.64 -12.35
C GLY A 93 -16.20 -2.76 -12.04
N SER A 94 -16.93 -3.10 -10.99
CA SER A 94 -18.01 -2.25 -10.46
C SER A 94 -17.92 -2.10 -8.95
N VAL A 95 -18.20 -0.89 -8.46
CA VAL A 95 -18.16 -0.58 -7.02
C VAL A 95 -19.46 0.07 -6.61
N ARG A 96 -20.14 -0.48 -5.61
CA ARG A 96 -21.35 0.08 -5.02
C ARG A 96 -21.13 0.29 -3.53
N ARG A 97 -21.43 1.48 -3.06
CA ARG A 97 -21.37 1.83 -1.63
C ARG A 97 -22.77 1.83 -1.02
N ASP A 98 -22.87 1.31 0.21
CA ASP A 98 -24.06 1.40 1.04
C ASP A 98 -23.59 1.74 2.48
N GLY A 99 -23.73 2.99 2.87
CA GLY A 99 -23.19 3.50 4.12
C GLY A 99 -21.67 3.29 4.23
N HIS A 100 -21.25 2.51 5.20
CA HIS A 100 -19.87 2.10 5.46
C HIS A 100 -19.50 0.75 4.81
N THR A 101 -20.36 0.20 3.97
CA THR A 101 -20.10 -1.07 3.28
C THR A 101 -19.84 -0.81 1.79
N LEU A 102 -18.76 -1.37 1.25
CA LEU A 102 -18.47 -1.42 -0.18
C LEU A 102 -18.72 -2.81 -0.73
N TYR A 103 -19.43 -2.85 -1.83
CA TYR A 103 -19.62 -4.05 -2.67
C TYR A 103 -18.80 -3.85 -3.92
N VAL A 104 -17.80 -4.71 -4.13
CA VAL A 104 -16.89 -4.63 -5.27
C VAL A 104 -17.00 -5.91 -6.08
N ASP A 105 -17.19 -5.77 -7.39
CA ASP A 105 -17.23 -6.88 -8.33
C ASP A 105 -16.18 -6.64 -9.41
N THR A 106 -15.18 -7.52 -9.46
CA THR A 106 -14.07 -7.44 -10.40
C THR A 106 -14.12 -8.51 -11.48
N ALA A 107 -15.25 -9.21 -11.62
CA ALA A 107 -15.41 -10.21 -12.69
C ALA A 107 -15.21 -9.61 -14.10
N GLY A 108 -15.64 -8.35 -14.28
CA GLY A 108 -15.52 -7.62 -15.54
C GLY A 108 -14.17 -6.95 -15.77
N VAL A 109 -13.21 -7.02 -14.84
CA VAL A 109 -11.88 -6.42 -15.02
C VAL A 109 -11.13 -7.19 -16.12
N ASP A 110 -10.85 -6.52 -17.22
CA ASP A 110 -10.24 -7.08 -18.43
C ASP A 110 -9.01 -6.32 -18.93
N THR A 111 -8.67 -5.20 -18.29
CA THR A 111 -7.48 -4.40 -18.58
C THR A 111 -6.49 -4.37 -17.43
N TRP A 112 -5.21 -4.24 -17.77
CA TRP A 112 -4.08 -4.12 -16.83
C TRP A 112 -3.44 -2.72 -16.85
N GLU A 113 -4.02 -1.77 -17.60
CA GLU A 113 -3.54 -0.39 -17.69
C GLU A 113 -4.41 0.54 -16.85
N THR A 114 -3.78 1.27 -15.93
CA THR A 114 -4.49 2.22 -15.09
C THR A 114 -4.56 3.62 -15.70
N PRO A 115 -5.64 4.38 -15.49
CA PRO A 115 -5.77 5.73 -16.01
C PRO A 115 -4.81 6.71 -15.32
N TYR A 116 -3.97 7.39 -16.10
CA TYR A 116 -2.98 8.34 -15.60
C TYR A 116 -3.57 9.39 -14.64
N GLU A 117 -4.71 9.98 -15.03
CA GLU A 117 -5.33 11.10 -14.29
C GLU A 117 -5.87 10.72 -12.92
N LEU A 118 -6.19 9.46 -12.70
CA LEU A 118 -6.62 8.95 -11.38
C LEU A 118 -5.43 8.58 -10.52
N VAL A 119 -4.49 7.81 -11.09
CA VAL A 119 -3.34 7.26 -10.36
C VAL A 119 -2.35 8.36 -9.97
N SER A 120 -2.11 9.33 -10.85
CA SER A 120 -1.20 10.45 -10.57
C SER A 120 -1.63 11.35 -9.40
N LYS A 121 -2.90 11.28 -8.97
CA LYS A 121 -3.44 12.08 -7.87
C LYS A 121 -3.33 11.43 -6.50
N MET A 122 -3.11 10.13 -6.44
CA MET A 122 -3.14 9.35 -5.21
C MET A 122 -1.96 8.39 -5.15
N ARG A 123 -1.20 8.44 -4.05
CA ARG A 123 -0.04 7.55 -3.88
C ARG A 123 -0.44 6.09 -3.69
N ALA A 124 -1.52 5.83 -2.94
CA ALA A 124 -2.02 4.48 -2.69
C ALA A 124 -2.42 3.74 -3.97
N SER A 125 -2.58 4.44 -5.09
CA SER A 125 -2.86 3.82 -6.38
C SER A 125 -1.77 2.86 -6.87
N ILE A 126 -0.54 2.94 -6.36
CA ILE A 126 0.52 1.97 -6.65
C ILE A 126 0.18 0.56 -6.13
N SER A 127 -0.73 0.44 -5.14
CA SER A 127 -1.14 -0.84 -4.57
C SER A 127 -1.88 -1.75 -5.54
N VAL A 128 -2.36 -1.22 -6.69
CA VAL A 128 -2.94 -2.07 -7.75
C VAL A 128 -1.88 -2.85 -8.55
N LEU A 129 -0.60 -2.49 -8.42
CA LEU A 129 0.49 -3.08 -9.20
C LEU A 129 0.63 -4.59 -8.94
N GLY A 130 0.74 -4.99 -7.65
CA GLY A 130 0.83 -6.39 -7.25
C GLY A 130 -0.35 -7.24 -7.73
N PRO A 131 -1.59 -6.84 -7.43
CA PRO A 131 -2.79 -7.54 -7.90
C PRO A 131 -2.91 -7.68 -9.41
N LEU A 132 -2.60 -6.63 -10.18
CA LEU A 132 -2.65 -6.69 -11.64
C LEU A 132 -1.61 -7.65 -12.20
N VAL A 133 -0.38 -7.62 -11.70
CA VAL A 133 0.68 -8.56 -12.10
C VAL A 133 0.29 -9.99 -11.74
N ALA A 134 -0.22 -10.23 -10.53
CA ALA A 134 -0.63 -11.56 -10.09
C ALA A 134 -1.78 -12.13 -10.95
N ARG A 135 -2.71 -11.28 -11.40
CA ARG A 135 -3.87 -11.68 -12.19
C ARG A 135 -3.57 -11.83 -13.69
N PHE A 136 -2.84 -10.88 -14.27
CA PHE A 136 -2.66 -10.78 -15.72
C PHE A 136 -1.25 -11.13 -16.19
N GLY A 137 -0.30 -11.34 -15.27
CA GLY A 137 1.12 -11.50 -15.60
C GLY A 137 1.77 -10.21 -16.11
N LYS A 138 1.04 -9.10 -16.10
CA LYS A 138 1.50 -7.77 -16.53
C LYS A 138 0.66 -6.66 -15.95
N ALA A 139 1.25 -5.47 -15.85
CA ALA A 139 0.57 -4.25 -15.42
C ALA A 139 1.20 -3.02 -16.08
N ARG A 140 0.42 -1.97 -16.32
CA ARG A 140 0.89 -0.64 -16.70
C ARG A 140 0.23 0.38 -15.79
N VAL A 141 1.00 0.88 -14.82
CA VAL A 141 0.50 1.75 -13.76
C VAL A 141 1.22 3.09 -13.85
N ALA A 142 0.46 4.20 -13.87
CA ALA A 142 1.07 5.52 -13.88
C ALA A 142 1.91 5.74 -12.60
N MET A 143 3.03 6.47 -12.73
CA MET A 143 3.83 6.86 -11.58
C MET A 143 2.97 7.63 -10.58
N PRO A 144 2.90 7.18 -9.33
CA PRO A 144 2.04 7.82 -8.34
C PRO A 144 2.55 9.24 -8.03
N GLY A 145 1.64 10.21 -8.09
CA GLY A 145 1.87 11.60 -7.68
C GLY A 145 1.28 11.92 -6.30
N GLY A 146 1.23 13.18 -5.96
CA GLY A 146 0.27 13.71 -5.00
C GLY A 146 0.63 13.69 -3.51
N CYS A 147 1.84 13.35 -3.07
CA CYS A 147 2.21 13.53 -1.66
C CYS A 147 3.43 14.43 -1.49
N ASN A 148 3.22 15.66 -0.98
CA ASN A 148 4.29 16.64 -0.66
C ASN A 148 5.16 16.24 0.57
N LEU A 149 5.06 15.00 1.04
CA LEU A 149 5.73 14.46 2.23
C LEU A 149 7.12 13.87 1.96
N GLY A 150 7.79 14.31 0.88
CA GLY A 150 9.14 13.89 0.52
C GLY A 150 9.21 12.74 -0.49
N ALA A 151 10.41 12.51 -1.03
CA ALA A 151 10.68 11.45 -2.00
C ALA A 151 10.61 10.07 -1.32
N ARG A 152 9.42 9.49 -1.24
CA ARG A 152 9.27 8.07 -0.89
C ARG A 152 9.49 7.27 -2.17
N LYS A 153 10.59 6.55 -2.20
CA LYS A 153 10.96 5.73 -3.35
C LYS A 153 9.97 4.59 -3.52
N ILE A 154 9.52 4.38 -4.73
CA ILE A 154 8.73 3.19 -5.13
C ILE A 154 9.64 2.00 -5.43
N ASP A 155 10.96 2.21 -5.40
CA ASP A 155 11.99 1.21 -5.69
C ASP A 155 11.78 -0.09 -4.89
N MET A 156 11.38 0.03 -3.61
CA MET A 156 11.15 -1.15 -2.76
C MET A 156 9.97 -2.01 -3.21
N HIS A 157 8.91 -1.40 -3.78
CA HIS A 157 7.84 -2.18 -4.40
C HIS A 157 8.38 -3.01 -5.57
N MET A 158 9.25 -2.40 -6.39
CA MET A 158 9.85 -3.08 -7.54
C MET A 158 10.80 -4.17 -7.07
N VAL A 159 11.72 -3.89 -6.14
CA VAL A 159 12.69 -4.87 -5.60
C VAL A 159 11.98 -6.12 -5.06
N GLY A 160 10.92 -5.94 -4.26
CA GLY A 160 10.16 -7.07 -3.72
C GLY A 160 9.53 -7.93 -4.81
N MET A 161 8.98 -7.31 -5.84
CA MET A 161 8.32 -8.02 -6.93
C MET A 161 9.32 -8.57 -7.97
N GLU A 162 10.47 -7.92 -8.19
CA GLU A 162 11.55 -8.43 -9.05
C GLU A 162 12.08 -9.77 -8.54
N ALA A 163 12.19 -9.93 -7.22
CA ALA A 163 12.56 -11.19 -6.62
C ALA A 163 11.57 -12.33 -6.97
N LEU A 164 10.30 -12.00 -7.20
CA LEU A 164 9.27 -12.94 -7.63
C LEU A 164 9.26 -13.22 -9.15
N GLY A 165 10.18 -12.62 -9.91
CA GLY A 165 10.30 -12.77 -11.36
C GLY A 165 9.55 -11.72 -12.19
N VAL A 166 9.19 -10.58 -11.58
CA VAL A 166 8.62 -9.45 -12.30
C VAL A 166 9.74 -8.65 -12.97
N HIS A 167 9.57 -8.28 -14.21
CA HIS A 167 10.45 -7.38 -14.95
C HIS A 167 9.78 -6.02 -15.07
N PHE A 168 10.51 -4.97 -14.70
CA PHE A 168 10.02 -3.59 -14.76
C PHE A 168 10.69 -2.78 -15.87
N HIS A 169 9.90 -1.96 -16.51
CA HIS A 169 10.34 -0.89 -17.40
C HIS A 169 9.59 0.40 -17.04
N THR A 170 10.29 1.53 -17.08
CA THR A 170 9.67 2.84 -16.80
C THR A 170 9.71 3.66 -18.08
N ASP A 171 8.53 4.04 -18.59
CA ASP A 171 8.40 4.83 -19.80
C ASP A 171 7.29 5.86 -19.69
N HIS A 172 7.57 7.10 -20.14
CA HIS A 172 6.60 8.21 -20.23
C HIS A 172 5.72 8.41 -18.98
N GLY A 173 6.30 8.24 -17.78
CA GLY A 173 5.56 8.41 -16.52
C GLY A 173 4.71 7.20 -16.11
N TYR A 174 4.93 6.04 -16.74
CA TYR A 174 4.34 4.77 -16.36
C TYR A 174 5.39 3.78 -15.86
N ILE A 175 4.96 2.90 -14.98
CA ILE A 175 5.65 1.67 -14.60
C ILE A 175 4.99 0.53 -15.38
N GLU A 176 5.75 -0.12 -16.21
CA GLU A 176 5.35 -1.32 -16.93
C GLU A 176 5.97 -2.53 -16.24
N ALA A 177 5.15 -3.49 -15.86
CA ALA A 177 5.54 -4.73 -15.22
C ALA A 177 5.13 -5.93 -16.07
N SER A 178 5.97 -6.95 -16.12
CA SER A 178 5.67 -8.19 -16.84
C SER A 178 6.33 -9.40 -16.17
N THR A 179 5.71 -10.59 -16.31
CA THR A 179 6.21 -11.84 -15.78
C THR A 179 6.31 -12.89 -16.92
N PRO A 180 7.30 -12.79 -17.80
CA PRO A 180 7.38 -13.63 -18.99
C PRO A 180 7.49 -15.13 -18.65
N ASN A 181 8.05 -15.47 -17.48
CA ASN A 181 8.23 -16.84 -17.01
C ASN A 181 7.22 -17.23 -15.89
N GLY A 182 6.23 -16.37 -15.63
CA GLY A 182 5.32 -16.48 -14.49
C GLY A 182 5.98 -16.09 -13.16
N LEU A 183 5.16 -15.99 -12.12
CA LEU A 183 5.62 -15.69 -10.76
C LEU A 183 6.15 -16.95 -10.08
N HIS A 184 7.22 -16.78 -9.30
CA HIS A 184 7.81 -17.86 -8.49
C HIS A 184 8.12 -17.36 -7.07
N GLY A 185 8.04 -18.27 -6.10
CA GLY A 185 8.38 -17.99 -4.72
C GLY A 185 9.85 -17.60 -4.56
N ALA A 186 10.14 -16.71 -3.63
CA ALA A 186 11.46 -16.17 -3.40
C ALA A 186 11.68 -15.72 -1.95
N TYR A 187 12.94 -15.53 -1.58
CA TYR A 187 13.32 -14.83 -0.36
C TYR A 187 13.50 -13.35 -0.69
N VAL A 188 12.69 -12.50 -0.06
CA VAL A 188 12.64 -11.06 -0.27
C VAL A 188 13.07 -10.36 1.01
N ALA A 189 14.27 -9.76 1.04
CA ALA A 189 14.71 -8.93 2.14
C ALA A 189 14.46 -7.44 1.81
N LEU A 190 13.62 -6.77 2.58
CA LEU A 190 13.37 -5.34 2.44
C LEU A 190 14.42 -4.54 3.23
N ASP A 191 15.00 -3.49 2.63
CA ASP A 191 16.01 -2.65 3.29
C ASP A 191 15.49 -1.98 4.57
N PHE A 192 14.19 -1.64 4.59
CA PHE A 192 13.47 -1.18 5.77
C PHE A 192 11.99 -1.60 5.69
N PRO A 193 11.26 -1.68 6.83
CA PRO A 193 9.86 -2.07 6.83
C PRO A 193 9.01 -1.00 6.13
N SER A 194 8.64 -1.27 4.88
CA SER A 194 7.76 -0.42 4.06
C SER A 194 6.40 -1.07 3.92
N VAL A 195 5.35 -0.42 4.43
CA VAL A 195 3.97 -0.90 4.34
C VAL A 195 3.60 -1.22 2.89
N GLY A 196 3.65 -0.25 1.99
CA GLY A 196 3.22 -0.44 0.62
C GLY A 196 4.06 -1.46 -0.17
N ALA A 197 5.39 -1.58 0.10
CA ALA A 197 6.22 -2.62 -0.53
C ALA A 197 5.85 -4.01 -0.02
N THR A 198 5.63 -4.15 1.30
CA THR A 198 5.16 -5.40 1.92
C THR A 198 3.84 -5.85 1.31
N GLU A 199 2.86 -4.95 1.20
CA GLU A 199 1.54 -5.23 0.64
C GLU A 199 1.60 -5.66 -0.83
N ASN A 200 2.27 -4.88 -1.70
CA ASN A 200 2.39 -5.23 -3.11
C ASN A 200 3.12 -6.57 -3.32
N THR A 201 4.21 -6.80 -2.57
CA THR A 201 4.93 -8.07 -2.63
C THR A 201 4.06 -9.22 -2.13
N MET A 202 3.33 -9.04 -1.02
CA MET A 202 2.40 -10.03 -0.47
C MET A 202 1.30 -10.39 -1.48
N MET A 203 0.62 -9.39 -2.04
CA MET A 203 -0.44 -9.61 -3.03
C MET A 203 0.06 -10.29 -4.29
N CYS A 204 1.26 -9.94 -4.74
CA CYS A 204 1.90 -10.58 -5.89
C CYS A 204 2.30 -12.04 -5.59
N ALA A 205 2.81 -12.30 -4.38
CA ALA A 205 3.29 -13.62 -3.95
C ALA A 205 2.16 -14.65 -3.76
N VAL A 206 0.93 -14.21 -3.51
CA VAL A 206 -0.23 -15.13 -3.32
C VAL A 206 -0.37 -16.12 -4.49
N THR A 207 -0.05 -15.70 -5.71
CA THR A 207 -0.15 -16.56 -6.90
C THR A 207 1.22 -17.05 -7.42
N ALA A 208 2.31 -16.79 -6.72
CA ALA A 208 3.64 -17.24 -7.09
C ALA A 208 3.81 -18.75 -6.86
N LYS A 209 4.46 -19.45 -7.78
CA LYS A 209 4.72 -20.89 -7.63
C LYS A 209 5.79 -21.14 -6.57
N GLY A 210 5.43 -21.83 -5.50
CA GLY A 210 6.32 -22.12 -4.36
C GLY A 210 6.08 -21.21 -3.18
N GLN A 211 7.06 -21.12 -2.30
CA GLN A 211 7.00 -20.33 -1.07
C GLN A 211 7.76 -19.03 -1.21
N THR A 212 7.19 -17.95 -0.72
CA THR A 212 7.83 -16.64 -0.58
C THR A 212 8.03 -16.33 0.89
N VAL A 213 9.21 -15.81 1.24
CA VAL A 213 9.51 -15.28 2.57
C VAL A 213 9.84 -13.80 2.41
N ILE A 214 9.10 -12.93 3.09
CA ILE A 214 9.39 -11.48 3.15
C ILE A 214 10.04 -11.21 4.50
N GLU A 215 11.34 -10.90 4.50
CA GLU A 215 12.08 -10.47 5.68
C GLU A 215 12.06 -8.95 5.81
N ASN A 216 12.13 -8.49 7.06
CA ASN A 216 12.00 -7.08 7.43
C ASN A 216 10.68 -6.45 6.93
N ALA A 217 9.62 -7.24 6.94
CA ALA A 217 8.27 -6.81 6.57
C ALA A 217 7.74 -5.72 7.52
N ALA A 218 6.86 -4.88 7.02
CA ALA A 218 6.08 -3.96 7.82
C ALA A 218 5.16 -4.73 8.79
N ARG A 219 4.86 -4.12 9.95
CA ARG A 219 4.14 -4.79 11.05
C ARG A 219 2.88 -4.03 11.48
N GLU A 220 2.52 -3.03 10.72
CA GLU A 220 1.36 -2.19 10.95
C GLU A 220 0.07 -3.03 10.86
N PRO A 221 -1.00 -2.63 11.58
CA PRO A 221 -2.26 -3.39 11.63
C PRO A 221 -2.87 -3.68 10.26
N GLU A 222 -2.65 -2.81 9.27
CA GLU A 222 -3.10 -2.97 7.89
C GLU A 222 -2.45 -4.18 7.20
N ILE A 223 -1.23 -4.55 7.57
CA ILE A 223 -0.57 -5.76 7.03
C ILE A 223 -1.25 -7.02 7.54
N GLU A 224 -1.63 -7.05 8.83
CA GLU A 224 -2.40 -8.15 9.39
C GLU A 224 -3.80 -8.21 8.78
N ASP A 225 -4.45 -7.07 8.59
CA ASP A 225 -5.77 -6.96 7.99
C ASP A 225 -5.78 -7.49 6.55
N LEU A 226 -4.79 -7.08 5.74
CA LEU A 226 -4.56 -7.58 4.39
C LEU A 226 -4.36 -9.10 4.37
N ALA A 227 -3.48 -9.62 5.21
CA ALA A 227 -3.20 -11.06 5.27
C ALA A 227 -4.44 -11.87 5.69
N ASN A 228 -5.20 -11.37 6.68
CA ASN A 228 -6.44 -12.00 7.13
C ASN A 228 -7.48 -12.04 6.02
N MET A 229 -7.61 -10.96 5.26
CA MET A 229 -8.50 -10.91 4.12
C MET A 229 -8.08 -11.87 3.01
N LEU A 230 -6.81 -11.86 2.61
CA LEU A 230 -6.29 -12.78 1.60
C LEU A 230 -6.44 -14.25 2.04
N ASN A 231 -6.18 -14.56 3.31
CA ASN A 231 -6.39 -15.89 3.87
C ASN A 231 -7.88 -16.29 3.85
N SER A 232 -8.79 -15.36 4.15
CA SER A 232 -10.22 -15.60 4.02
C SER A 232 -10.67 -15.84 2.57
N MET A 233 -9.89 -15.38 1.59
CA MET A 233 -10.07 -15.69 0.17
C MET A 233 -9.43 -17.02 -0.26
N GLY A 234 -8.68 -17.68 0.60
CA GLY A 234 -8.02 -18.96 0.32
C GLY A 234 -6.52 -18.88 0.08
N ALA A 235 -5.88 -17.72 0.31
CA ALA A 235 -4.43 -17.62 0.36
C ALA A 235 -3.85 -18.38 1.58
N ARG A 236 -2.53 -18.52 1.62
CA ARG A 236 -1.82 -19.20 2.70
C ARG A 236 -0.69 -18.31 3.19
N ILE A 237 -1.03 -17.37 4.08
CA ILE A 237 -0.12 -16.36 4.62
C ILE A 237 0.00 -16.56 6.13
N SER A 238 1.22 -16.55 6.65
CA SER A 238 1.52 -16.57 8.07
C SER A 238 2.60 -15.55 8.41
N GLY A 239 2.71 -15.18 9.70
CA GLY A 239 3.71 -14.23 10.19
C GLY A 239 3.36 -12.74 9.97
N ALA A 240 2.20 -12.39 9.41
CA ALA A 240 1.76 -11.00 9.34
C ALA A 240 1.74 -10.35 10.72
N GLY A 241 2.13 -9.08 10.82
CA GLY A 241 2.37 -8.37 12.08
C GLY A 241 3.74 -8.64 12.71
N THR A 242 4.55 -9.51 12.12
CA THR A 242 5.94 -9.75 12.52
C THR A 242 6.93 -9.25 11.47
N ALA A 243 8.24 -9.38 11.72
CA ALA A 243 9.26 -8.99 10.75
C ALA A 243 9.38 -9.97 9.57
N GLU A 244 8.81 -11.15 9.69
CA GLU A 244 8.90 -12.20 8.69
C GLU A 244 7.50 -12.67 8.31
N ILE A 245 7.18 -12.62 7.00
CA ILE A 245 5.92 -13.09 6.45
C ILE A 245 6.21 -14.24 5.49
N ILE A 246 5.52 -15.35 5.67
CA ILE A 246 5.65 -16.54 4.83
C ILE A 246 4.35 -16.72 4.03
N ILE A 247 4.49 -16.90 2.73
CA ILE A 247 3.39 -17.05 1.79
C ILE A 247 3.60 -18.31 0.97
N ASP A 248 2.72 -19.28 1.09
CA ASP A 248 2.66 -20.42 0.18
C ASP A 248 1.73 -20.08 -0.98
N GLY A 249 2.28 -19.99 -2.17
CA GLY A 249 1.52 -19.61 -3.36
C GLY A 249 0.40 -20.59 -3.68
N VAL A 250 -0.70 -20.07 -4.20
CA VAL A 250 -1.89 -20.83 -4.58
C VAL A 250 -2.27 -20.55 -6.03
N GLU A 251 -2.98 -21.45 -6.66
CA GLU A 251 -3.56 -21.19 -7.98
C GLU A 251 -4.60 -20.08 -7.90
N LEU A 252 -4.58 -19.11 -8.83
CA LEU A 252 -5.54 -18.01 -8.88
C LEU A 252 -7.00 -18.51 -8.86
N SER A 253 -7.28 -19.62 -9.51
CA SER A 253 -8.60 -20.26 -9.56
C SER A 253 -9.07 -20.83 -8.22
N SER A 254 -8.18 -21.05 -7.26
CA SER A 254 -8.52 -21.56 -5.92
C SER A 254 -8.98 -20.49 -4.96
N LEU A 255 -8.72 -19.22 -5.26
CA LEU A 255 -9.20 -18.12 -4.45
C LEU A 255 -10.74 -18.01 -4.56
N HIS A 256 -11.43 -17.60 -3.52
CA HIS A 256 -12.90 -17.56 -3.43
C HIS A 256 -13.42 -16.27 -2.79
N PRO A 257 -14.68 -15.84 -3.03
CA PRO A 257 -15.26 -14.66 -2.41
C PRO A 257 -15.18 -14.71 -0.89
N CYS A 258 -14.98 -13.56 -0.27
CA CYS A 258 -15.08 -13.43 1.18
C CYS A 258 -15.87 -12.19 1.56
N GLU A 259 -16.37 -12.17 2.79
CA GLU A 259 -16.81 -10.97 3.49
C GLU A 259 -15.69 -10.56 4.45
N HIS A 260 -15.40 -9.28 4.49
CA HIS A 260 -14.34 -8.73 5.33
C HIS A 260 -14.81 -7.46 6.05
N SER A 261 -14.30 -7.25 7.27
CA SER A 261 -14.48 -6.00 7.99
C SER A 261 -13.12 -5.39 8.20
N THR A 262 -12.89 -4.21 7.63
CA THR A 262 -11.61 -3.52 7.78
C THR A 262 -11.38 -3.11 9.24
N VAL A 263 -10.12 -3.19 9.69
CA VAL A 263 -9.71 -2.59 10.96
C VAL A 263 -9.82 -1.07 10.82
N GLY A 264 -10.50 -0.43 11.76
CA GLY A 264 -10.74 1.01 11.77
C GLY A 264 -9.80 1.74 12.70
#